data_3352243431663c2d35a484b65150a1b6
#
_entry.id   3352243431663c2d35a484b65150a1b6
#
_cell.length_a   1.000
_cell.length_b   1.000
_cell.length_c   1.000
_cell.angle_alpha   90.00
_cell.angle_beta   90.00
_cell.angle_gamma   90.00
#
_symmetry.space_group_name_H-M   'P 1'
#
loop_
_entity.id
_entity.type
_entity.pdbx_description
1 polymer ?
#
loop_
_entity_poly.entity_id
_entity_poly.type
_entity_poly.pdbx_seq_one_letter_code
_entity_poly.pdbx_strand_id
1 'polypeptide(L)'
;MTAAITTVGVIGAGRMGQPIIGHLARKGFAVLVHDIDAAKRAAVESRGGKWADGLAGLAAAADAILICVGYDRELRELLSAGGLPGHARSGTIVAILSTVHPDTVRELAQRGREHGLHVVDATMCRGGWAADEGTLLSFVAGSAEIVARLRPVLAAFSTDIIHTGDIGSAQVAKAVNNMMMWACLVADHEALALAHRYGLDVEMMRRALLTTHSTNGALEHWGKQTMAWADDDMEIVAAMAKEKGLSLPQAEAVQEICRTLKPRRFRLDQYGT
;
A
#
# COMPACT_ATOMS: atom_id res chain seq x y z
N MET A 1 -25.02 16.24 -11.13
CA MET A 1 -24.57 15.50 -9.93
C MET A 1 -23.89 14.23 -10.42
N THR A 2 -22.62 14.03 -10.12
CA THR A 2 -21.88 12.79 -10.44
C THR A 2 -22.48 11.65 -9.63
N ALA A 3 -22.75 10.50 -10.28
CA ALA A 3 -23.35 9.33 -9.63
C ALA A 3 -22.49 8.83 -8.45
N ALA A 4 -23.12 8.42 -7.36
CA ALA A 4 -22.45 7.81 -6.22
C ALA A 4 -21.84 6.46 -6.62
N ILE A 5 -20.69 6.13 -6.06
CA ILE A 5 -20.07 4.80 -6.22
C ILE A 5 -20.87 3.81 -5.38
N THR A 6 -21.35 2.76 -6.00
CA THR A 6 -22.10 1.67 -5.37
C THR A 6 -21.44 0.30 -5.59
N THR A 7 -20.76 0.14 -6.71
CA THR A 7 -20.08 -1.10 -7.08
C THR A 7 -18.57 -0.84 -7.14
N VAL A 8 -17.82 -1.59 -6.34
CA VAL A 8 -16.36 -1.49 -6.26
C VAL A 8 -15.73 -2.78 -6.75
N GLY A 9 -14.89 -2.67 -7.79
CA GLY A 9 -14.00 -3.73 -8.22
C GLY A 9 -12.73 -3.77 -7.37
N VAL A 10 -12.29 -4.93 -6.95
CA VAL A 10 -10.99 -5.13 -6.30
C VAL A 10 -10.17 -6.12 -7.12
N ILE A 11 -9.00 -5.69 -7.56
CA ILE A 11 -8.05 -6.55 -8.28
C ILE A 11 -6.86 -6.80 -7.37
N GLY A 12 -6.66 -8.09 -7.04
CA GLY A 12 -5.68 -8.54 -6.06
C GLY A 12 -6.30 -8.78 -4.67
N ALA A 13 -6.46 -10.06 -4.34
CA ALA A 13 -6.98 -10.55 -3.06
C ALA A 13 -5.84 -11.12 -2.19
N GLY A 14 -4.72 -10.39 -2.11
CA GLY A 14 -3.58 -10.71 -1.27
C GLY A 14 -3.75 -10.25 0.18
N ARG A 15 -2.61 -10.08 0.89
CA ARG A 15 -2.57 -9.69 2.31
C ARG A 15 -3.33 -8.40 2.62
N MET A 16 -3.29 -7.43 1.70
CA MET A 16 -3.99 -6.15 1.86
C MET A 16 -5.41 -6.20 1.27
N GLY A 17 -5.59 -6.84 0.11
CA GLY A 17 -6.87 -6.86 -0.58
C GLY A 17 -7.99 -7.58 0.17
N GLN A 18 -7.69 -8.71 0.82
CA GLN A 18 -8.71 -9.49 1.54
C GLN A 18 -9.41 -8.72 2.67
N PRO A 19 -8.72 -8.04 3.61
CA PRO A 19 -9.41 -7.24 4.61
C PRO A 19 -10.17 -6.05 4.01
N ILE A 20 -9.63 -5.39 2.98
CA ILE A 20 -10.29 -4.29 2.27
C ILE A 20 -11.64 -4.76 1.68
N ILE A 21 -11.68 -5.93 1.03
CA ILE A 21 -12.92 -6.54 0.51
C ILE A 21 -13.97 -6.65 1.62
N GLY A 22 -13.58 -7.18 2.78
CA GLY A 22 -14.49 -7.34 3.91
C GLY A 22 -15.00 -6.01 4.49
N HIS A 23 -14.16 -4.99 4.55
CA HIS A 23 -14.56 -3.67 5.01
C HIS A 23 -15.53 -2.99 4.03
N LEU A 24 -15.25 -3.07 2.73
CA LEU A 24 -16.14 -2.54 1.69
C LEU A 24 -17.53 -3.20 1.73
N ALA A 25 -17.58 -4.54 1.81
CA ALA A 25 -18.84 -5.28 1.91
C ALA A 25 -19.64 -4.90 3.17
N ARG A 26 -18.99 -4.79 4.32
CA ARG A 26 -19.63 -4.33 5.58
C ARG A 26 -20.16 -2.90 5.50
N LYS A 27 -19.58 -2.05 4.66
CA LYS A 27 -20.06 -0.67 4.41
C LYS A 27 -21.17 -0.59 3.37
N GLY A 28 -21.60 -1.73 2.81
CA GLY A 28 -22.74 -1.83 1.89
C GLY A 28 -22.39 -1.65 0.41
N PHE A 29 -21.10 -1.64 0.03
CA PHE A 29 -20.72 -1.67 -1.37
C PHE A 29 -20.95 -3.06 -1.98
N ALA A 30 -21.39 -3.12 -3.23
CA ALA A 30 -21.30 -4.33 -4.04
C ALA A 30 -19.82 -4.52 -4.45
N VAL A 31 -19.19 -5.61 -3.98
CA VAL A 31 -17.74 -5.82 -4.18
C VAL A 31 -17.52 -6.96 -5.18
N LEU A 32 -16.97 -6.63 -6.34
CA LEU A 32 -16.53 -7.59 -7.37
C LEU A 32 -15.02 -7.79 -7.22
N VAL A 33 -14.56 -9.04 -7.21
CA VAL A 33 -13.14 -9.33 -6.95
C VAL A 33 -12.57 -10.21 -8.05
N HIS A 34 -11.39 -9.83 -8.53
CA HIS A 34 -10.59 -10.65 -9.43
C HIS A 34 -9.18 -10.83 -8.88
N ASP A 35 -8.67 -12.04 -8.92
CA ASP A 35 -7.28 -12.38 -8.65
C ASP A 35 -6.85 -13.49 -9.61
N ILE A 36 -5.58 -13.52 -9.99
CA ILE A 36 -5.03 -14.58 -10.86
C ILE A 36 -4.99 -15.94 -10.16
N ASP A 37 -4.99 -15.95 -8.83
CA ASP A 37 -4.99 -17.16 -8.00
C ASP A 37 -6.42 -17.52 -7.58
N ALA A 38 -7.04 -18.44 -8.31
CA ALA A 38 -8.39 -18.90 -8.05
C ALA A 38 -8.57 -19.57 -6.66
N ALA A 39 -7.50 -20.02 -6.01
CA ALA A 39 -7.57 -20.59 -4.67
C ALA A 39 -8.04 -19.56 -3.61
N LYS A 40 -7.94 -18.28 -3.90
CA LYS A 40 -8.41 -17.20 -3.02
C LYS A 40 -9.94 -16.99 -3.05
N ARG A 41 -10.66 -17.60 -4.00
CA ARG A 41 -12.11 -17.41 -4.21
C ARG A 41 -12.92 -17.63 -2.92
N ALA A 42 -12.71 -18.73 -2.23
CA ALA A 42 -13.46 -19.04 -1.00
C ALA A 42 -13.22 -17.99 0.10
N ALA A 43 -11.99 -17.49 0.23
CA ALA A 43 -11.64 -16.43 1.18
C ALA A 43 -12.27 -15.08 0.81
N VAL A 44 -12.40 -14.77 -0.47
CA VAL A 44 -13.10 -13.58 -0.99
C VAL A 44 -14.59 -13.65 -0.67
N GLU A 45 -15.23 -14.76 -1.02
CA GLU A 45 -16.68 -14.97 -0.83
C GLU A 45 -17.06 -14.98 0.66
N SER A 46 -16.24 -15.58 1.52
CA SER A 46 -16.46 -15.54 2.99
C SER A 46 -16.39 -14.12 3.59
N ARG A 47 -15.78 -13.17 2.89
CA ARG A 47 -15.69 -11.75 3.29
C ARG A 47 -16.80 -10.89 2.66
N GLY A 48 -17.71 -11.48 1.89
CA GLY A 48 -18.82 -10.78 1.22
C GLY A 48 -18.46 -10.19 -0.14
N GLY A 49 -17.29 -10.51 -0.69
CA GLY A 49 -16.94 -10.21 -2.08
C GLY A 49 -17.57 -11.23 -3.04
N LYS A 50 -17.90 -10.81 -4.25
CA LYS A 50 -18.34 -11.69 -5.34
C LYS A 50 -17.16 -11.91 -6.29
N TRP A 51 -16.79 -13.16 -6.48
CA TRP A 51 -15.72 -13.51 -7.41
C TRP A 51 -16.15 -13.21 -8.87
N ALA A 52 -15.27 -12.55 -9.60
CA ALA A 52 -15.40 -12.30 -11.03
C ALA A 52 -14.47 -13.26 -11.80
N ASP A 53 -15.02 -14.06 -12.69
CA ASP A 53 -14.27 -15.05 -13.47
C ASP A 53 -13.34 -14.42 -14.52
N GLY A 54 -13.43 -13.10 -14.72
CA GLY A 54 -12.56 -12.36 -15.61
C GLY A 54 -12.61 -10.85 -15.39
N LEU A 55 -11.56 -10.20 -15.87
CA LEU A 55 -11.36 -8.77 -15.74
C LEU A 55 -12.45 -7.95 -16.43
N ALA A 56 -12.92 -8.40 -17.60
CA ALA A 56 -13.90 -7.69 -18.42
C ALA A 56 -15.23 -7.46 -17.69
N GLY A 57 -15.77 -8.51 -17.06
CA GLY A 57 -17.04 -8.42 -16.32
C GLY A 57 -16.93 -7.49 -15.10
N LEU A 58 -15.82 -7.56 -14.36
CA LEU A 58 -15.55 -6.65 -13.24
C LEU A 58 -15.47 -5.21 -13.73
N ALA A 59 -14.67 -4.96 -14.76
CA ALA A 59 -14.43 -3.62 -15.30
C ALA A 59 -15.72 -2.96 -15.82
N ALA A 60 -16.55 -3.72 -16.56
CA ALA A 60 -17.82 -3.22 -17.10
C ALA A 60 -18.85 -2.86 -16.01
N ALA A 61 -18.82 -3.51 -14.86
CA ALA A 61 -19.81 -3.33 -13.80
C ALA A 61 -19.38 -2.33 -12.71
N ALA A 62 -18.07 -2.14 -12.48
CA ALA A 62 -17.59 -1.34 -11.38
C ALA A 62 -17.68 0.18 -11.64
N ASP A 63 -18.05 0.95 -10.62
CA ASP A 63 -17.99 2.42 -10.61
C ASP A 63 -16.59 2.90 -10.21
N ALA A 64 -15.93 2.14 -9.33
CA ALA A 64 -14.53 2.34 -8.96
C ALA A 64 -13.81 0.99 -8.89
N ILE A 65 -12.52 0.97 -9.27
CA ILE A 65 -11.68 -0.22 -9.26
C ILE A 65 -10.45 0.06 -8.40
N LEU A 66 -10.24 -0.74 -7.37
CA LEU A 66 -9.07 -0.70 -6.51
C LEU A 66 -8.08 -1.77 -6.97
N ILE A 67 -6.86 -1.37 -7.31
CA ILE A 67 -5.79 -2.29 -7.75
C ILE A 67 -4.78 -2.46 -6.62
N CYS A 68 -4.64 -3.69 -6.12
CA CYS A 68 -3.75 -4.07 -5.02
C CYS A 68 -2.87 -5.25 -5.44
N VAL A 69 -2.01 -5.03 -6.43
CA VAL A 69 -1.08 -6.03 -7.00
C VAL A 69 0.36 -5.75 -6.58
N GLY A 70 1.28 -6.67 -6.84
CA GLY A 70 2.63 -6.61 -6.32
C GLY A 70 3.60 -5.70 -7.10
N TYR A 71 3.46 -5.60 -8.42
CA TYR A 71 4.52 -5.08 -9.27
C TYR A 71 4.03 -4.17 -10.40
N ASP A 72 4.90 -3.26 -10.86
CA ASP A 72 4.69 -2.34 -11.98
C ASP A 72 4.21 -3.05 -13.25
N ARG A 73 4.79 -4.22 -13.56
CA ARG A 73 4.42 -5.00 -14.75
C ARG A 73 2.94 -5.37 -14.76
N GLU A 74 2.41 -5.80 -13.63
CA GLU A 74 0.99 -6.16 -13.49
C GLU A 74 0.09 -4.95 -13.70
N LEU A 75 0.47 -3.78 -13.17
CA LEU A 75 -0.26 -2.53 -13.38
C LEU A 75 -0.28 -2.13 -14.86
N ARG A 76 0.86 -2.24 -15.55
CA ARG A 76 0.98 -1.92 -16.99
C ARG A 76 0.13 -2.85 -17.84
N GLU A 77 0.06 -4.14 -17.49
CA GLU A 77 -0.79 -5.13 -18.15
C GLU A 77 -2.27 -4.83 -17.92
N LEU A 78 -2.69 -4.60 -16.66
CA LEU A 78 -4.06 -4.24 -16.30
C LEU A 78 -4.55 -2.96 -16.98
N LEU A 79 -3.68 -1.97 -17.18
CA LEU A 79 -3.99 -0.68 -17.81
C LEU A 79 -3.53 -0.61 -19.28
N SER A 80 -3.24 -1.73 -19.91
CA SER A 80 -3.08 -1.85 -21.36
C SER A 80 -4.43 -1.76 -22.10
N ALA A 81 -4.41 -1.51 -23.40
CA ALA A 81 -5.62 -1.40 -24.21
C ALA A 81 -6.54 -2.65 -24.14
N GLY A 82 -5.96 -3.84 -23.99
CA GLY A 82 -6.71 -5.10 -23.80
C GLY A 82 -7.14 -5.38 -22.36
N GLY A 83 -6.72 -4.55 -21.41
CA GLY A 83 -7.06 -4.65 -19.99
C GLY A 83 -8.29 -3.81 -19.61
N LEU A 84 -8.20 -3.12 -18.46
CA LEU A 84 -9.30 -2.28 -17.96
C LEU A 84 -9.79 -1.23 -18.96
N PRO A 85 -8.92 -0.51 -19.71
CA PRO A 85 -9.38 0.48 -20.68
C PRO A 85 -10.30 -0.05 -21.77
N GLY A 86 -10.14 -1.31 -22.17
CA GLY A 86 -10.97 -1.94 -23.19
C GLY A 86 -12.36 -2.37 -22.69
N HIS A 87 -12.61 -2.35 -21.39
CA HIS A 87 -13.82 -2.94 -20.80
C HIS A 87 -14.52 -2.01 -19.80
N ALA A 88 -13.81 -1.12 -19.14
CA ALA A 88 -14.39 -0.23 -18.14
C ALA A 88 -15.21 0.89 -18.78
N ARG A 89 -16.24 1.34 -18.06
CA ARG A 89 -17.08 2.46 -18.50
C ARG A 89 -16.34 3.77 -18.40
N SER A 90 -16.59 4.68 -19.32
CA SER A 90 -16.10 6.05 -19.21
C SER A 90 -16.55 6.67 -17.87
N GLY A 91 -15.66 7.38 -17.19
CA GLY A 91 -15.87 7.96 -15.87
C GLY A 91 -15.59 7.01 -14.69
N THR A 92 -15.23 5.73 -14.95
CA THR A 92 -14.78 4.80 -13.90
C THR A 92 -13.49 5.33 -13.26
N ILE A 93 -13.45 5.30 -11.91
CA ILE A 93 -12.24 5.65 -11.16
C ILE A 93 -11.40 4.40 -10.95
N VAL A 94 -10.13 4.45 -11.32
CA VAL A 94 -9.16 3.36 -11.06
C VAL A 94 -8.15 3.86 -10.05
N ALA A 95 -8.19 3.33 -8.83
CA ALA A 95 -7.31 3.69 -7.75
C ALA A 95 -6.18 2.66 -7.59
N ILE A 96 -4.94 3.07 -7.78
CA ILE A 96 -3.75 2.25 -7.61
C ILE A 96 -3.35 2.29 -6.14
N LEU A 97 -3.55 1.16 -5.44
CA LEU A 97 -3.16 0.99 -4.02
C LEU A 97 -1.74 0.47 -3.87
N SER A 98 -1.17 -0.10 -4.93
CA SER A 98 0.19 -0.62 -4.99
C SER A 98 1.22 0.49 -4.83
N THR A 99 2.38 0.15 -4.26
CA THR A 99 3.53 1.06 -4.15
C THR A 99 4.41 0.89 -5.38
N VAL A 100 4.53 1.95 -6.19
CA VAL A 100 5.30 1.95 -7.43
C VAL A 100 5.97 3.31 -7.64
N HIS A 101 6.84 3.42 -8.64
CA HIS A 101 7.44 4.72 -8.96
C HIS A 101 6.38 5.76 -9.36
N PRO A 102 6.47 7.03 -8.92
CA PRO A 102 5.48 8.07 -9.25
C PRO A 102 5.24 8.23 -10.75
N ASP A 103 6.27 8.09 -11.58
CA ASP A 103 6.13 8.22 -13.03
C ASP A 103 5.35 7.08 -13.66
N THR A 104 5.40 5.86 -13.09
CA THR A 104 4.54 4.76 -13.51
C THR A 104 3.07 5.16 -13.39
N VAL A 105 2.67 5.75 -12.27
CA VAL A 105 1.27 6.18 -12.11
C VAL A 105 0.91 7.33 -13.05
N ARG A 106 1.82 8.30 -13.27
CA ARG A 106 1.59 9.40 -14.22
C ARG A 106 1.37 8.89 -15.65
N GLU A 107 2.20 7.93 -16.07
CA GLU A 107 2.06 7.28 -17.37
C GLU A 107 0.71 6.54 -17.47
N LEU A 108 0.37 5.73 -16.47
CA LEU A 108 -0.88 4.97 -16.45
C LEU A 108 -2.11 5.89 -16.40
N ALA A 109 -2.03 7.02 -15.69
CA ALA A 109 -3.09 8.01 -15.65
C ALA A 109 -3.27 8.71 -17.02
N GLN A 110 -2.19 8.96 -17.77
CA GLN A 110 -2.29 9.47 -19.12
C GLN A 110 -3.00 8.49 -20.03
N ARG A 111 -2.61 7.22 -20.03
CA ARG A 111 -3.27 6.14 -20.80
C ARG A 111 -4.74 5.99 -20.42
N GLY A 112 -5.06 6.00 -19.12
CA GLY A 112 -6.44 5.91 -18.65
C GLY A 112 -7.32 7.04 -19.19
N ARG A 113 -6.83 8.27 -19.22
CA ARG A 113 -7.56 9.43 -19.77
C ARG A 113 -7.93 9.26 -21.25
N GLU A 114 -7.08 8.64 -22.05
CA GLU A 114 -7.35 8.37 -23.47
C GLU A 114 -8.56 7.45 -23.68
N HIS A 115 -8.91 6.69 -22.62
CA HIS A 115 -10.07 5.79 -22.59
C HIS A 115 -11.19 6.29 -21.66
N GLY A 116 -11.14 7.54 -21.22
CA GLY A 116 -12.16 8.13 -20.36
C GLY A 116 -12.13 7.66 -18.91
N LEU A 117 -11.02 7.04 -18.44
CA LEU A 117 -10.87 6.58 -17.06
C LEU A 117 -10.17 7.65 -16.20
N HIS A 118 -10.53 7.69 -14.92
CA HIS A 118 -9.85 8.50 -13.91
C HIS A 118 -8.88 7.63 -13.09
N VAL A 119 -7.64 7.49 -13.57
CA VAL A 119 -6.61 6.74 -12.83
C VAL A 119 -5.97 7.66 -11.79
N VAL A 120 -5.93 7.22 -10.52
CA VAL A 120 -5.36 7.93 -9.37
C VAL A 120 -4.49 7.00 -8.54
N ASP A 121 -3.54 7.54 -7.81
CA ASP A 121 -2.81 6.79 -6.77
C ASP A 121 -3.47 6.98 -5.40
N ALA A 122 -3.61 5.85 -4.66
CA ALA A 122 -4.25 5.82 -3.35
C ALA A 122 -3.49 4.84 -2.43
N THR A 123 -2.25 5.19 -2.11
CA THR A 123 -1.33 4.31 -1.36
C THR A 123 -1.70 4.21 0.12
N MET A 124 -1.32 3.08 0.74
CA MET A 124 -1.73 2.75 2.11
C MET A 124 -0.55 2.66 3.07
N CYS A 125 -0.75 3.11 4.29
CA CYS A 125 0.21 3.03 5.39
C CYS A 125 -0.39 2.32 6.61
N ARG A 126 0.43 2.04 7.63
CA ARG A 126 0.17 1.34 8.90
C ARG A 126 0.21 -0.19 8.83
N GLY A 127 0.46 -0.78 7.65
CA GLY A 127 0.70 -2.22 7.52
C GLY A 127 -0.54 -3.12 7.57
N GLY A 128 -0.29 -4.44 7.57
CA GLY A 128 -1.35 -5.43 7.43
C GLY A 128 -2.30 -5.51 8.63
N TRP A 129 -1.82 -5.27 9.85
CA TRP A 129 -2.68 -5.26 11.02
C TRP A 129 -3.74 -4.15 10.96
N ALA A 130 -3.35 -2.95 10.50
CA ALA A 130 -4.29 -1.85 10.32
C ALA A 130 -5.29 -2.11 9.18
N ALA A 131 -4.87 -2.88 8.16
CA ALA A 131 -5.80 -3.35 7.14
C ALA A 131 -6.86 -4.28 7.73
N ASP A 132 -6.47 -5.22 8.61
CA ASP A 132 -7.41 -6.12 9.30
C ASP A 132 -8.41 -5.35 10.15
N GLU A 133 -7.97 -4.32 10.85
CA GLU A 133 -8.79 -3.47 11.73
C GLU A 133 -9.60 -2.40 10.97
N GLY A 134 -9.28 -2.11 9.70
CA GLY A 134 -9.91 -1.03 8.94
C GLY A 134 -9.43 0.37 9.38
N THR A 135 -8.21 0.45 9.90
CA THR A 135 -7.61 1.67 10.47
C THR A 135 -6.42 2.18 9.64
N LEU A 136 -6.38 1.84 8.35
CA LEU A 136 -5.33 2.32 7.45
C LEU A 136 -5.29 3.85 7.38
N LEU A 137 -4.14 4.38 7.00
CA LEU A 137 -4.00 5.72 6.45
C LEU A 137 -3.86 5.59 4.93
N SER A 138 -4.67 6.30 4.18
CA SER A 138 -4.56 6.40 2.72
C SER A 138 -4.02 7.78 2.33
N PHE A 139 -2.88 7.82 1.63
CA PHE A 139 -2.50 8.96 0.82
C PHE A 139 -3.21 8.84 -0.53
N VAL A 140 -3.87 9.88 -0.99
CA VAL A 140 -4.59 9.87 -2.27
C VAL A 140 -4.22 11.10 -3.09
N ALA A 141 -3.97 10.91 -4.38
CA ALA A 141 -3.62 11.97 -5.33
C ALA A 141 -4.60 12.01 -6.51
N GLY A 142 -4.72 13.17 -7.13
CA GLY A 142 -5.62 13.42 -8.26
C GLY A 142 -6.44 14.68 -8.07
N SER A 143 -7.36 14.98 -9.00
CA SER A 143 -8.21 16.15 -8.85
C SER A 143 -9.09 16.07 -7.61
N ALA A 144 -9.35 17.21 -6.97
CA ALA A 144 -10.18 17.28 -5.75
C ALA A 144 -11.57 16.65 -5.96
N GLU A 145 -12.14 16.78 -7.15
CA GLU A 145 -13.43 16.17 -7.49
C GLU A 145 -13.37 14.64 -7.45
N ILE A 146 -12.37 14.03 -8.10
CA ILE A 146 -12.22 12.57 -8.15
C ILE A 146 -11.88 12.03 -6.76
N VAL A 147 -11.01 12.71 -6.02
CA VAL A 147 -10.68 12.35 -4.63
C VAL A 147 -11.92 12.41 -3.74
N ALA A 148 -12.76 13.44 -3.87
CA ALA A 148 -14.00 13.55 -3.10
C ALA A 148 -14.98 12.40 -3.41
N ARG A 149 -15.09 11.98 -4.68
CA ARG A 149 -15.90 10.84 -5.10
C ARG A 149 -15.38 9.52 -4.55
N LEU A 150 -14.06 9.33 -4.51
CA LEU A 150 -13.40 8.11 -4.01
C LEU A 150 -13.37 8.03 -2.49
N ARG A 151 -13.43 9.17 -1.79
CA ARG A 151 -13.32 9.24 -0.32
C ARG A 151 -14.23 8.28 0.45
N PRO A 152 -15.54 8.09 0.11
CA PRO A 152 -16.41 7.13 0.81
C PRO A 152 -15.91 5.68 0.69
N VAL A 153 -15.29 5.31 -0.43
CA VAL A 153 -14.72 3.98 -0.67
C VAL A 153 -13.48 3.80 0.22
N LEU A 154 -12.56 4.77 0.22
CA LEU A 154 -11.36 4.72 1.07
C LEU A 154 -11.71 4.72 2.57
N ALA A 155 -12.74 5.46 2.99
CA ALA A 155 -13.22 5.51 4.37
C ALA A 155 -13.84 4.20 4.86
N ALA A 156 -14.04 3.21 4.00
CA ALA A 156 -14.45 1.88 4.42
C ALA A 156 -13.34 1.13 5.17
N PHE A 157 -12.08 1.42 4.88
CA PHE A 157 -10.93 0.70 5.44
C PHE A 157 -9.79 1.62 5.96
N SER A 158 -10.00 2.95 5.89
CA SER A 158 -9.01 3.94 6.36
C SER A 158 -9.67 4.93 7.31
N THR A 159 -9.03 5.21 8.44
CA THR A 159 -9.43 6.27 9.37
C THR A 159 -8.93 7.64 8.94
N ASP A 160 -7.80 7.66 8.22
CA ASP A 160 -7.18 8.90 7.74
C ASP A 160 -7.02 8.85 6.23
N ILE A 161 -7.48 9.90 5.56
CA ILE A 161 -7.40 10.05 4.10
C ILE A 161 -6.82 11.42 3.80
N ILE A 162 -5.58 11.44 3.33
CA ILE A 162 -4.81 12.65 3.08
C ILE A 162 -4.69 12.86 1.56
N HIS A 163 -5.29 13.94 1.06
CA HIS A 163 -5.10 14.36 -0.32
C HIS A 163 -3.74 15.03 -0.47
N THR A 164 -2.86 14.44 -1.26
CA THR A 164 -1.46 14.86 -1.37
C THR A 164 -1.19 15.81 -2.54
N GLY A 165 -2.16 15.98 -3.45
CA GLY A 165 -2.03 16.84 -4.62
C GLY A 165 -2.21 16.10 -5.93
N ASP A 166 -1.38 16.43 -6.93
CA ASP A 166 -1.46 15.86 -8.27
C ASP A 166 -1.02 14.39 -8.33
N ILE A 167 -1.42 13.70 -9.40
CA ILE A 167 -1.11 12.30 -9.68
C ILE A 167 0.38 12.01 -9.47
N GLY A 168 0.67 10.95 -8.75
CA GLY A 168 2.02 10.51 -8.34
C GLY A 168 2.45 11.06 -6.98
N SER A 169 1.78 12.08 -6.42
CA SER A 169 2.17 12.64 -5.11
C SER A 169 1.87 11.70 -3.95
N ALA A 170 0.87 10.82 -4.05
CA ALA A 170 0.62 9.82 -3.04
C ALA A 170 1.72 8.72 -3.03
N GLN A 171 2.29 8.40 -4.18
CA GLN A 171 3.47 7.52 -4.26
C GLN A 171 4.70 8.17 -3.62
N VAL A 172 4.92 9.48 -3.84
CA VAL A 172 6.00 10.21 -3.17
C VAL A 172 5.80 10.18 -1.65
N ALA A 173 4.60 10.49 -1.17
CA ALA A 173 4.27 10.44 0.25
C ALA A 173 4.49 9.02 0.85
N LYS A 174 4.13 7.99 0.10
CA LYS A 174 4.36 6.58 0.48
C LYS A 174 5.84 6.24 0.55
N ALA A 175 6.64 6.64 -0.44
CA ALA A 175 8.08 6.41 -0.46
C ALA A 175 8.77 7.08 0.72
N VAL A 176 8.42 8.33 1.03
CA VAL A 176 8.93 9.07 2.21
C VAL A 176 8.55 8.36 3.51
N ASN A 177 7.28 7.94 3.65
CA ASN A 177 6.85 7.16 4.82
C ASN A 177 7.65 5.87 4.97
N ASN A 178 7.84 5.10 3.89
CA ASN A 178 8.51 3.82 3.95
C ASN A 178 10.01 3.98 4.23
N MET A 179 10.67 4.98 3.63
CA MET A 179 12.07 5.31 3.93
C MET A 179 12.26 5.57 5.43
N MET A 180 11.41 6.38 6.05
CA MET A 180 11.50 6.68 7.48
C MET A 180 11.17 5.45 8.33
N MET A 181 10.13 4.69 7.98
CA MET A 181 9.69 3.51 8.73
C MET A 181 10.77 2.41 8.73
N TRP A 182 11.42 2.15 7.59
CA TRP A 182 12.51 1.18 7.51
C TRP A 182 13.76 1.64 8.27
N ALA A 183 14.07 2.94 8.23
CA ALA A 183 15.16 3.51 9.04
C ALA A 183 14.90 3.36 10.55
N CYS A 184 13.69 3.65 11.02
CA CYS A 184 13.30 3.43 12.40
C CYS A 184 13.41 1.95 12.78
N LEU A 185 12.91 1.03 11.95
CA LEU A 185 12.95 -0.40 12.23
C LEU A 185 14.39 -0.92 12.37
N VAL A 186 15.31 -0.45 11.53
CA VAL A 186 16.73 -0.80 11.64
C VAL A 186 17.33 -0.23 12.93
N ALA A 187 17.09 1.04 13.22
CA ALA A 187 17.60 1.69 14.45
C ALA A 187 17.06 1.00 15.72
N ASP A 188 15.80 0.62 15.74
CA ASP A 188 15.18 -0.11 16.86
C ASP A 188 15.86 -1.46 17.09
N HIS A 189 16.19 -2.21 16.01
CA HIS A 189 16.90 -3.48 16.11
C HIS A 189 18.30 -3.29 16.68
N GLU A 190 19.06 -2.29 16.20
CA GLU A 190 20.40 -1.97 16.70
C GLU A 190 20.39 -1.57 18.16
N ALA A 191 19.49 -0.67 18.55
CA ALA A 191 19.37 -0.19 19.91
C ALA A 191 18.97 -1.31 20.90
N LEU A 192 17.98 -2.12 20.53
CA LEU A 192 17.52 -3.20 21.39
C LEU A 192 18.52 -4.37 21.44
N ALA A 193 19.25 -4.64 20.35
CA ALA A 193 20.34 -5.62 20.36
C ALA A 193 21.49 -5.18 21.25
N LEU A 194 21.86 -3.90 21.22
CA LEU A 194 22.85 -3.33 22.12
C LEU A 194 22.41 -3.48 23.59
N ALA A 195 21.19 -3.09 23.92
CA ALA A 195 20.64 -3.22 25.26
C ALA A 195 20.67 -4.67 25.74
N HIS A 196 20.24 -5.62 24.89
CA HIS A 196 20.28 -7.06 25.16
C HIS A 196 21.71 -7.56 25.49
N ARG A 197 22.72 -7.12 24.72
CA ARG A 197 24.13 -7.49 24.93
C ARG A 197 24.69 -6.94 26.25
N TYR A 198 24.17 -5.82 26.75
CA TYR A 198 24.49 -5.28 28.07
C TYR A 198 23.65 -5.87 29.21
N GLY A 199 22.82 -6.90 28.93
CA GLY A 199 22.05 -7.62 29.93
C GLY A 199 20.76 -6.90 30.36
N LEU A 200 20.29 -5.89 29.64
CA LEU A 200 19.04 -5.22 29.94
C LEU A 200 17.85 -6.06 29.42
N ASP A 201 16.75 -6.00 30.14
CA ASP A 201 15.49 -6.58 29.67
C ASP A 201 14.96 -5.79 28.48
N VAL A 202 14.80 -6.48 27.35
CA VAL A 202 14.44 -5.87 26.05
C VAL A 202 13.04 -5.28 26.08
N GLU A 203 12.08 -5.95 26.73
CA GLU A 203 10.70 -5.47 26.78
C GLU A 203 10.57 -4.24 27.71
N MET A 204 11.32 -4.22 28.81
CA MET A 204 11.41 -3.06 29.67
C MET A 204 12.03 -1.88 28.92
N MET A 205 13.15 -2.11 28.19
CA MET A 205 13.78 -1.07 27.38
C MET A 205 12.86 -0.54 26.29
N ARG A 206 12.17 -1.43 25.56
CA ARG A 206 11.21 -1.03 24.53
C ARG A 206 10.11 -0.12 25.10
N ARG A 207 9.52 -0.51 26.23
CA ARG A 207 8.50 0.30 26.92
C ARG A 207 9.05 1.64 27.39
N ALA A 208 10.27 1.68 27.92
CA ALA A 208 10.91 2.92 28.32
C ALA A 208 11.15 3.86 27.11
N LEU A 209 11.65 3.32 25.98
CA LEU A 209 11.91 4.10 24.77
C LEU A 209 10.61 4.70 24.17
N LEU A 210 9.48 4.03 24.29
CA LEU A 210 8.17 4.56 23.86
C LEU A 210 7.73 5.81 24.64
N THR A 211 8.33 6.10 25.79
CA THR A 211 8.06 7.31 26.60
C THR A 211 9.09 8.43 26.40
N THR A 212 10.08 8.20 25.53
CA THR A 212 11.13 9.16 25.22
C THR A 212 10.92 9.81 23.84
N HIS A 213 11.79 10.73 23.47
CA HIS A 213 11.81 11.34 22.14
C HIS A 213 12.25 10.38 21.02
N SER A 214 12.66 9.15 21.35
CA SER A 214 13.00 8.08 20.39
C SER A 214 11.77 7.27 19.97
N THR A 215 10.58 7.57 20.49
CA THR A 215 9.34 6.85 20.13
C THR A 215 9.08 6.92 18.63
N ASN A 216 8.66 5.80 18.07
CA ASN A 216 8.30 5.70 16.65
C ASN A 216 7.32 4.54 16.43
N GLY A 217 6.64 4.53 15.26
CA GLY A 217 5.62 3.53 14.95
C GLY A 217 6.17 2.12 14.75
N ALA A 218 7.44 1.94 14.37
CA ALA A 218 8.05 0.63 14.24
C ALA A 218 8.28 0.00 15.62
N LEU A 219 8.77 0.79 16.58
CA LEU A 219 8.96 0.38 17.97
C LEU A 219 7.63 0.10 18.69
N GLU A 220 6.59 0.92 18.45
CA GLU A 220 5.24 0.73 19.02
C GLU A 220 4.65 -0.61 18.59
N HIS A 221 4.78 -0.94 17.31
CA HIS A 221 4.25 -2.15 16.71
C HIS A 221 5.32 -3.25 16.54
N TRP A 222 6.30 -3.29 17.43
CA TRP A 222 7.38 -4.26 17.42
C TRP A 222 6.87 -5.69 17.28
N GLY A 223 7.44 -6.43 16.34
CA GLY A 223 7.04 -7.80 16.05
C GLY A 223 5.90 -7.95 15.04
N LYS A 224 5.16 -6.88 14.73
CA LYS A 224 4.04 -6.93 13.77
C LYS A 224 4.45 -6.66 12.31
N GLN A 225 5.59 -6.02 12.08
CA GLN A 225 6.07 -5.70 10.74
C GLN A 225 6.60 -6.95 10.03
N THR A 226 6.25 -7.07 8.75
CA THR A 226 6.90 -8.01 7.84
C THR A 226 7.87 -7.22 6.97
N MET A 227 9.09 -7.73 6.76
CA MET A 227 10.07 -7.06 5.89
C MET A 227 9.98 -7.56 4.45
N ALA A 228 8.82 -8.08 4.04
CA ALA A 228 8.65 -8.69 2.72
C ALA A 228 8.99 -7.70 1.58
N TRP A 229 8.59 -6.45 1.74
CA TRP A 229 8.69 -5.40 0.73
C TRP A 229 9.78 -4.34 1.01
N ALA A 230 10.65 -4.59 2.00
CA ALA A 230 11.64 -3.58 2.41
C ALA A 230 12.61 -3.22 1.29
N ASP A 231 13.04 -4.19 0.51
CA ASP A 231 13.98 -3.98 -0.59
C ASP A 231 13.30 -3.25 -1.76
N ASP A 232 12.12 -3.72 -2.18
CA ASP A 232 11.33 -3.08 -3.25
C ASP A 232 10.99 -1.62 -2.92
N ASP A 233 10.55 -1.34 -1.68
CA ASP A 233 10.27 0.02 -1.21
C ASP A 233 11.51 0.92 -1.29
N MET A 234 12.67 0.41 -0.86
CA MET A 234 13.92 1.18 -0.86
C MET A 234 14.51 1.34 -2.26
N GLU A 235 14.27 0.40 -3.18
CA GLU A 235 14.62 0.55 -4.60
C GLU A 235 13.84 1.71 -5.24
N ILE A 236 12.56 1.86 -4.93
CA ILE A 236 11.75 3.00 -5.39
C ILE A 236 12.34 4.32 -4.84
N VAL A 237 12.68 4.37 -3.54
CA VAL A 237 13.33 5.55 -2.93
C VAL A 237 14.63 5.89 -3.63
N ALA A 238 15.50 4.90 -3.88
CA ALA A 238 16.78 5.10 -4.56
C ALA A 238 16.60 5.62 -5.99
N ALA A 239 15.64 5.07 -6.74
CA ALA A 239 15.32 5.53 -8.09
C ALA A 239 14.84 7.00 -8.10
N MET A 240 13.94 7.36 -7.19
CA MET A 240 13.45 8.73 -7.02
C MET A 240 14.56 9.70 -6.61
N ALA A 241 15.45 9.29 -5.69
CA ALA A 241 16.59 10.11 -5.27
C ALA A 241 17.54 10.38 -6.45
N LYS A 242 17.88 9.34 -7.20
CA LYS A 242 18.72 9.43 -8.41
C LYS A 242 18.11 10.39 -9.44
N GLU A 243 16.82 10.28 -9.71
CA GLU A 243 16.11 11.18 -10.66
C GLU A 243 16.23 12.65 -10.24
N LYS A 244 16.17 12.94 -8.94
CA LYS A 244 16.24 14.30 -8.40
C LYS A 244 17.67 14.75 -8.04
N GLY A 245 18.70 13.93 -8.32
CA GLY A 245 20.08 14.25 -7.99
C GLY A 245 20.35 14.34 -6.49
N LEU A 246 19.58 13.62 -5.67
CA LEU A 246 19.74 13.59 -4.23
C LEU A 246 20.65 12.42 -3.82
N SER A 247 21.58 12.67 -2.89
CA SER A 247 22.31 11.61 -2.18
C SER A 247 21.62 11.36 -0.84
N LEU A 248 21.25 10.10 -0.59
CA LEU A 248 20.57 9.65 0.61
C LEU A 248 21.36 8.51 1.28
N PRO A 249 22.58 8.81 1.86
CA PRO A 249 23.49 7.77 2.36
C PRO A 249 22.88 6.90 3.46
N GLN A 250 22.02 7.47 4.31
CA GLN A 250 21.31 6.69 5.32
C GLN A 250 20.34 5.69 4.68
N ALA A 251 19.59 6.10 3.67
CA ALA A 251 18.65 5.22 2.98
C ALA A 251 19.37 4.06 2.28
N GLU A 252 20.54 4.31 1.66
CA GLU A 252 21.38 3.28 1.06
C GLU A 252 21.86 2.26 2.10
N ALA A 253 22.35 2.73 3.26
CA ALA A 253 22.75 1.85 4.37
C ALA A 253 21.56 1.04 4.91
N VAL A 254 20.40 1.65 5.10
CA VAL A 254 19.17 0.99 5.58
C VAL A 254 18.74 -0.09 4.59
N GLN A 255 18.80 0.15 3.28
CA GLN A 255 18.44 -0.85 2.27
C GLN A 255 19.32 -2.11 2.41
N GLU A 256 20.63 -1.94 2.52
CA GLU A 256 21.57 -3.06 2.66
C GLU A 256 21.34 -3.83 3.98
N ILE A 257 21.12 -3.10 5.07
CA ILE A 257 20.82 -3.72 6.38
C ILE A 257 19.50 -4.49 6.31
N CYS A 258 18.47 -3.97 5.66
CA CYS A 258 17.18 -4.65 5.50
C CYS A 258 17.31 -6.01 4.80
N ARG A 259 18.19 -6.14 3.81
CA ARG A 259 18.47 -7.42 3.12
C ARG A 259 18.99 -8.48 4.08
N THR A 260 19.92 -8.11 4.96
CA THR A 260 20.51 -9.01 5.96
C THR A 260 19.61 -9.24 7.16
N LEU A 261 18.83 -8.25 7.55
CA LEU A 261 17.93 -8.30 8.70
C LEU A 261 16.65 -9.13 8.42
N LYS A 262 16.13 -9.10 7.20
CA LYS A 262 14.87 -9.75 6.80
C LYS A 262 14.70 -11.19 7.30
N PRO A 263 15.67 -12.11 7.17
CA PRO A 263 15.56 -13.47 7.71
C PRO A 263 15.73 -13.56 9.23
N ARG A 264 16.28 -12.54 9.88
CA ARG A 264 16.64 -12.52 11.31
C ARG A 264 15.85 -11.49 12.12
N ARG A 265 14.81 -10.90 11.51
CA ARG A 265 14.02 -9.85 12.16
C ARG A 265 13.53 -10.29 13.54
N PHE A 266 13.65 -9.39 14.51
CA PHE A 266 13.30 -9.61 15.92
C PHE A 266 14.16 -10.65 16.67
N ARG A 267 15.18 -11.21 16.03
CA ARG A 267 16.16 -12.12 16.62
C ARG A 267 17.39 -11.32 17.11
N LEU A 268 17.22 -10.59 18.22
CA LEU A 268 18.25 -9.67 18.74
C LEU A 268 19.55 -10.37 19.15
N ASP A 269 19.47 -11.64 19.56
CA ASP A 269 20.59 -12.51 19.84
C ASP A 269 21.49 -12.75 18.61
N GLN A 270 20.95 -12.63 17.42
CA GLN A 270 21.61 -12.88 16.15
C GLN A 270 21.98 -11.59 15.39
N TYR A 271 21.66 -10.41 15.93
CA TYR A 271 21.98 -9.15 15.28
C TYR A 271 23.44 -8.81 15.44
N GLY A 272 24.12 -8.46 14.32
CA GLY A 272 25.53 -8.05 14.33
C GLY A 272 26.52 -9.18 14.60
N THR A 273 26.14 -10.44 14.36
CA THR A 273 27.03 -11.61 14.47
C THR A 273 27.40 -12.17 13.09
#